data_16a1398e2af9be7558230d16cd157d5e
#
_entry.id   16a1398e2af9be7558230d16cd157d5e
#
_cell.length_a   1.000
_cell.length_b   1.000
_cell.length_c   1.000
_cell.angle_alpha   90.00
_cell.angle_beta   90.00
_cell.angle_gamma   90.00
#
_symmetry.space_group_name_H-M   'P 1'
#
loop_
_entity.id
_entity.type
_entity.pdbx_description
1 polymer ?
#
loop_
_entity_poly.entity_id
_entity_poly.type
_entity_poly.pdbx_seq_one_letter_code
_entity_poly.pdbx_strand_id
1 'polypeptide(L)'
;MGDSAEGLVDAQSRIQDRLDELEQARMFSRRVVRDPELEQRLQSLRLARIDLQRQLDAGAHMTRREQLSNAIAEIDRRIAELSV
;
A
#
# COMPACT_ATOMS: atom_id res chain seq x y z
N MET A 1 -1.35 -1.95 -49.81
CA MET A 1 -0.59 -0.84 -49.21
C MET A 1 -1.35 -0.07 -48.16
N GLY A 2 -2.66 -0.05 -48.17
CA GLY A 2 -3.46 0.53 -47.10
C GLY A 2 -3.30 -0.16 -45.74
N ASP A 3 -3.05 -1.45 -45.75
CA ASP A 3 -2.91 -2.24 -44.55
C ASP A 3 -1.70 -1.89 -43.69
N SER A 4 -0.59 -1.50 -44.34
CA SER A 4 0.62 -1.10 -43.61
C SER A 4 0.43 0.22 -42.84
N ALA A 5 -0.31 1.17 -43.43
CA ALA A 5 -0.61 2.45 -42.77
C ALA A 5 -1.56 2.26 -41.60
N GLU A 6 -2.55 1.39 -41.75
CA GLU A 6 -3.49 1.05 -40.67
C GLU A 6 -2.77 0.36 -39.49
N GLY A 7 -1.86 -0.56 -39.78
CA GLY A 7 -1.07 -1.24 -38.76
C GLY A 7 -0.16 -0.28 -37.98
N LEU A 8 0.41 0.72 -38.64
CA LEU A 8 1.22 1.73 -37.98
C LEU A 8 0.41 2.62 -37.05
N VAL A 9 -0.80 3.02 -37.47
CA VAL A 9 -1.69 3.82 -36.61
C VAL A 9 -2.11 3.04 -35.37
N ASP A 10 -2.45 1.77 -35.53
CA ASP A 10 -2.81 0.91 -34.39
C ASP A 10 -1.63 0.73 -33.41
N ALA A 11 -0.42 0.55 -33.94
CA ALA A 11 0.78 0.43 -33.10
C ALA A 11 1.05 1.70 -32.30
N GLN A 12 0.91 2.88 -32.91
CA GLN A 12 1.07 4.15 -32.22
C GLN A 12 0.01 4.36 -31.16
N SER A 13 -1.24 3.99 -31.42
CA SER A 13 -2.32 4.10 -30.48
C SER A 13 -2.06 3.22 -29.24
N ARG A 14 -1.59 2.00 -29.43
CA ARG A 14 -1.24 1.09 -28.33
C ARG A 14 -0.08 1.61 -27.49
N ILE A 15 0.93 2.18 -28.12
CA ILE A 15 2.07 2.78 -27.42
C ILE A 15 1.59 3.97 -26.59
N GLN A 16 0.74 4.81 -27.14
CA GLN A 16 0.21 5.98 -26.44
C GLN A 16 -0.63 5.56 -25.23
N ASP A 17 -1.51 4.57 -25.38
CA ASP A 17 -2.33 4.04 -24.28
C ASP A 17 -1.46 3.52 -23.15
N ARG A 18 -0.39 2.80 -23.48
CA ARG A 18 0.54 2.27 -22.48
C ARG A 18 1.31 3.37 -21.76
N LEU A 19 1.72 4.41 -22.45
CA LEU A 19 2.36 5.57 -21.85
C LEU A 19 1.42 6.30 -20.90
N ASP A 20 0.16 6.45 -21.28
CA ASP A 20 -0.85 7.07 -20.43
C ASP A 20 -1.09 6.26 -19.16
N GLU A 21 -1.15 4.93 -19.27
CA GLU A 21 -1.25 4.03 -18.11
C GLU A 21 -0.07 4.19 -17.17
N LEU A 22 1.15 4.25 -17.71
CA LEU A 22 2.36 4.44 -16.92
C LEU A 22 2.38 5.80 -16.22
N GLU A 23 1.95 6.86 -16.88
CA GLU A 23 1.83 8.17 -16.27
C GLU A 23 0.81 8.18 -15.13
N GLN A 24 -0.35 7.56 -15.34
CA GLN A 24 -1.36 7.43 -14.29
C GLN A 24 -0.84 6.65 -13.09
N ALA A 25 -0.11 5.56 -13.33
CA ALA A 25 0.52 4.78 -12.28
C ALA A 25 1.55 5.61 -11.50
N ARG A 26 2.35 6.42 -12.18
CA ARG A 26 3.31 7.33 -11.55
C ARG A 26 2.62 8.39 -10.71
N MET A 27 1.56 8.99 -11.21
CA MET A 27 0.76 9.97 -10.49
C MET A 27 0.13 9.37 -9.25
N PHE A 28 -0.40 8.15 -9.37
CA PHE A 28 -0.96 7.42 -8.23
C PHE A 28 0.12 7.15 -7.18
N SER A 29 1.29 6.66 -7.58
CA SER A 29 2.41 6.43 -6.68
C SER A 29 2.86 7.71 -5.98
N ARG A 30 2.92 8.83 -6.70
CA ARG A 30 3.25 10.13 -6.12
C ARG A 30 2.23 10.58 -5.08
N ARG A 31 0.94 10.34 -5.32
CA ARG A 31 -0.12 10.66 -4.35
C ARG A 31 0.01 9.82 -3.08
N VAL A 32 0.31 8.53 -3.24
CA VAL A 32 0.48 7.61 -2.11
C VAL A 32 1.71 7.97 -1.28
N VAL A 33 2.81 8.39 -1.93
CA VAL A 33 4.07 8.78 -1.27
C VAL A 33 4.15 10.29 -1.00
N ARG A 34 3.06 11.01 -1.14
CA ARG A 34 3.00 12.46 -1.06
C ARG A 34 3.44 13.02 0.29
N ASP A 35 3.21 12.27 1.35
CA ASP A 35 3.59 12.66 2.71
C ASP A 35 4.52 11.59 3.31
N PRO A 36 5.85 11.82 3.30
CA PRO A 36 6.79 10.86 3.85
C PRO A 36 6.64 10.65 5.36
N GLU A 37 6.17 11.64 6.11
CA GLU A 37 5.91 11.49 7.54
C GLU A 37 4.76 10.52 7.78
N LEU A 38 3.69 10.63 6.99
CA LEU A 38 2.55 9.72 7.06
C LEU A 38 2.98 8.29 6.75
N GLU A 39 3.74 8.10 5.68
CA GLU A 39 4.26 6.79 5.29
C GLU A 39 5.13 6.20 6.39
N GLN A 40 5.98 7.00 7.00
CA GLN A 40 6.84 6.58 8.08
C GLN A 40 6.03 6.15 9.31
N ARG A 41 4.99 6.89 9.65
CA ARG A 41 4.06 6.52 10.74
C ARG A 41 3.36 5.19 10.47
N LEU A 42 2.87 5.01 9.25
CA LEU A 42 2.23 3.76 8.83
C LEU A 42 3.17 2.58 8.94
N GLN A 43 4.40 2.73 8.48
CA GLN A 43 5.41 1.67 8.60
C GLN A 43 5.74 1.35 10.05
N SER A 44 5.90 2.36 10.89
CA SER A 44 6.17 2.18 12.32
C SER A 44 5.02 1.42 13.00
N LEU A 45 3.79 1.75 12.66
CA LEU A 45 2.61 1.07 13.22
C LEU A 45 2.53 -0.39 12.74
N ARG A 46 2.82 -0.65 11.48
CA ARG A 46 2.84 -2.02 10.94
C ARG A 46 3.91 -2.88 11.60
N LEU A 47 5.10 -2.32 11.81
CA LEU A 47 6.19 -3.03 12.48
C LEU A 47 5.84 -3.31 13.96
N ALA A 48 5.26 -2.34 14.65
CA ALA A 48 4.80 -2.53 16.02
C ALA A 48 3.73 -3.62 16.10
N ARG A 49 2.82 -3.66 15.14
CA ARG A 49 1.80 -4.70 15.06
C ARG A 49 2.41 -6.10 14.90
N ILE A 50 3.38 -6.23 14.02
CA ILE A 50 4.09 -7.50 13.80
C ILE A 50 4.78 -7.96 15.09
N ASP A 51 5.44 -7.06 15.80
CA ASP A 51 6.12 -7.38 17.06
C ASP A 51 5.14 -7.84 18.12
N LEU A 52 4.04 -7.13 18.30
CA LEU A 52 2.99 -7.52 19.25
C LEU A 52 2.35 -8.87 18.90
N GLN A 53 2.14 -9.12 17.61
CA GLN A 53 1.61 -10.39 17.13
C GLN A 53 2.57 -11.54 17.44
N ARG A 54 3.87 -11.34 17.28
CA ARG A 54 4.90 -12.33 17.63
C ARG A 54 4.87 -12.65 19.12
N GLN A 55 4.74 -11.63 19.97
CA GLN A 55 4.65 -11.81 21.40
C GLN A 55 3.39 -12.60 21.78
N LEU A 56 2.28 -12.32 21.13
CA LEU A 56 1.03 -13.03 21.33
C LEU A 56 1.16 -14.51 20.92
N ASP A 57 1.75 -14.77 19.77
CA ASP A 57 1.96 -16.12 19.22
C ASP A 57 2.96 -16.93 20.05
N ALA A 58 3.86 -16.28 20.76
CA ALA A 58 4.85 -16.92 21.62
C ALA A 58 4.25 -17.51 22.92
N GLY A 59 2.96 -17.39 23.16
CA GLY A 59 2.29 -18.01 24.30
C GLY A 59 2.33 -17.17 25.56
N ALA A 60 1.89 -15.93 25.49
CA ALA A 60 1.82 -15.04 26.64
C ALA A 60 0.73 -15.48 27.65
N HIS A 61 0.91 -15.11 28.91
CA HIS A 61 -0.07 -15.32 29.98
C HIS A 61 -1.41 -14.63 29.63
N MET A 62 -2.52 -15.14 30.20
CA MET A 62 -3.86 -14.69 29.85
C MET A 62 -4.03 -13.15 29.92
N THR A 63 -3.62 -12.54 31.02
CA THR A 63 -3.67 -11.07 31.17
C THR A 63 -2.82 -10.35 30.13
N ARG A 64 -1.65 -10.88 29.86
CA ARG A 64 -0.74 -10.33 28.85
C ARG A 64 -1.33 -10.48 27.45
N ARG A 65 -2.00 -11.59 27.17
CA ARG A 65 -2.67 -11.84 25.89
C ARG A 65 -3.78 -10.82 25.64
N GLU A 66 -4.57 -10.52 26.66
CA GLU A 66 -5.61 -9.47 26.55
C GLU A 66 -5.00 -8.11 26.26
N GLN A 67 -3.94 -7.75 26.97
CA GLN A 67 -3.23 -6.49 26.74
C GLN A 67 -2.66 -6.41 25.33
N LEU A 68 -2.04 -7.48 24.85
CA LEU A 68 -1.48 -7.55 23.50
C LEU A 68 -2.58 -7.47 22.43
N SER A 69 -3.69 -8.16 22.61
CA SER A 69 -4.82 -8.12 21.70
C SER A 69 -5.44 -6.72 21.63
N ASN A 70 -5.59 -6.06 22.75
CA ASN A 70 -6.09 -4.69 22.82
C ASN A 70 -5.13 -3.70 22.15
N ALA A 71 -3.82 -3.89 22.36
CA ALA A 71 -2.81 -3.06 21.72
C ALA A 71 -2.81 -3.23 20.19
N ILE A 72 -2.95 -4.46 19.71
CA ILE A 72 -3.05 -4.75 18.26
C ILE A 72 -4.31 -4.10 17.68
N ALA A 73 -5.44 -4.20 18.36
CA ALA A 73 -6.69 -3.58 17.91
C ALA A 73 -6.56 -2.06 17.83
N GLU A 74 -5.90 -1.44 18.80
CA GLU A 74 -5.63 0.01 18.78
C GLU A 74 -4.73 0.40 17.63
N ILE A 75 -3.69 -0.37 17.35
CA ILE A 75 -2.79 -0.12 16.22
C ILE A 75 -3.55 -0.27 14.90
N ASP A 76 -4.37 -1.30 14.76
CA ASP A 76 -5.19 -1.50 13.55
C ASP A 76 -6.13 -0.32 13.32
N ARG A 77 -6.71 0.21 14.37
CA ARG A 77 -7.56 1.40 14.30
C ARG A 77 -6.77 2.61 13.80
N ARG A 78 -5.57 2.84 14.31
CA ARG A 78 -4.71 3.95 13.88
C ARG A 78 -4.27 3.81 12.44
N ILE A 79 -3.93 2.60 12.00
CA ILE A 79 -3.58 2.32 10.62
C ILE A 79 -4.77 2.64 9.71
N ALA A 80 -5.97 2.24 10.07
CA ALA A 80 -7.18 2.51 9.31
C ALA A 80 -7.44 4.01 9.19
N GLU A 81 -7.28 4.76 10.27
CA GLU A 81 -7.43 6.23 10.27
C GLU A 81 -6.43 6.92 9.35
N LEU A 82 -5.18 6.47 9.33
CA LEU A 82 -4.13 7.06 8.51
C LEU A 82 -4.20 6.63 7.04
N SER A 83 -4.87 5.54 6.75
CA SER A 83 -4.97 4.97 5.39
C SER A 83 -6.16 5.51 4.58
N VAL A 84 -6.96 6.37 5.14
CA VAL A 84 -8.15 6.96 4.48
C VAL A 84 -7.79 8.06 3.49
#